data_58db7eb8637074d77d5281a54dd4c4fd
#
_entry.id   58db7eb8637074d77d5281a54dd4c4fd
#
_cell.length_a   1.000
_cell.length_b   1.000
_cell.length_c   1.000
_cell.angle_alpha   90.00
_cell.angle_beta   90.00
_cell.angle_gamma   90.00
#
_symmetry.space_group_name_H-M   'P 1'
#
loop_
_entity.id
_entity.type
_entity.pdbx_description
1 polymer ?
#
loop_
_entity_poly.entity_id
_entity_poly.type
_entity_poly.pdbx_seq_one_letter_code
_entity_poly.pdbx_strand_id
1 'polypeptide(L)'
;MKRPILTLVCAALGAVAASNAQATDLSIAGSSSYDVPVHSMKALRYRSITRQQYDFSCGSAALATLLTYHYGYPISETTAFQAMWEHGDQAKIRREGFSLLDMQRYLAAIGFKADGFTVPLQKLIDSKLPAIVLITEHGYNHFVVIKGAEDGRVLLGDPSSGTRAITRAHFESIWPTRLLFVIHDAPAKPQFNTAMDWRAAPHAPLSDGVSQTAIDTTFALPKFGPGDF
;
A
#
# COMPACT_ATOMS: atom_id res chain seq x y z
N MET A 1 32.45 -35.21 52.61
CA MET A 1 31.12 -34.57 52.77
C MET A 1 31.14 -33.32 51.97
N LYS A 2 30.58 -33.34 50.73
CA LYS A 2 30.38 -32.15 49.84
C LYS A 2 28.91 -32.09 49.42
N ARG A 3 28.24 -31.04 49.85
CA ARG A 3 26.80 -30.73 49.50
C ARG A 3 26.71 -30.16 48.07
N PRO A 4 25.80 -30.61 47.23
CA PRO A 4 25.53 -29.92 45.97
C PRO A 4 24.56 -28.75 46.18
N ILE A 5 24.92 -27.61 45.65
CA ILE A 5 24.09 -26.39 45.57
C ILE A 5 23.11 -26.58 44.42
N LEU A 6 21.82 -26.61 44.76
CA LEU A 6 20.72 -26.69 43.81
C LEU A 6 20.42 -25.27 43.26
N THR A 7 20.83 -25.01 42.02
CA THR A 7 20.58 -23.74 41.36
C THR A 7 19.16 -23.77 40.74
N LEU A 8 18.26 -23.01 41.34
CA LEU A 8 16.88 -22.83 40.87
C LEU A 8 16.92 -21.87 39.67
N VAL A 9 16.70 -22.38 38.46
CA VAL A 9 16.52 -21.54 37.24
C VAL A 9 15.04 -21.18 37.13
N CYS A 10 14.69 -19.94 37.46
CA CYS A 10 13.40 -19.37 37.16
C CYS A 10 13.29 -19.07 35.65
N ALA A 11 12.59 -19.92 34.91
CA ALA A 11 12.20 -19.64 33.55
C ALA A 11 11.04 -18.63 33.58
N ALA A 12 11.33 -17.37 33.28
CA ALA A 12 10.30 -16.35 33.00
C ALA A 12 9.73 -16.61 31.62
N LEU A 13 8.55 -17.25 31.55
CA LEU A 13 7.74 -17.28 30.33
C LEU A 13 7.18 -15.87 30.09
N GLY A 14 7.79 -15.16 29.16
CA GLY A 14 7.19 -13.94 28.59
C GLY A 14 5.96 -14.30 27.76
N ALA A 15 4.78 -14.06 28.29
CA ALA A 15 3.54 -14.14 27.52
C ALA A 15 3.53 -13.02 26.47
N VAL A 16 3.76 -13.39 25.22
CA VAL A 16 3.51 -12.51 24.07
C VAL A 16 1.99 -12.37 23.98
N ALA A 17 1.47 -11.23 24.42
CA ALA A 17 0.09 -10.87 24.21
C ALA A 17 -0.13 -10.64 22.71
N ALA A 18 -0.62 -11.67 22.00
CA ALA A 18 -1.17 -11.50 20.68
C ALA A 18 -2.39 -10.58 20.82
N SER A 19 -2.28 -9.36 20.31
CA SER A 19 -3.43 -8.46 20.19
C SER A 19 -4.39 -9.04 19.16
N ASN A 20 -5.31 -9.87 19.62
CA ASN A 20 -6.44 -10.30 18.83
C ASN A 20 -7.28 -9.08 18.52
N ALA A 21 -7.52 -8.82 17.22
CA ALA A 21 -8.54 -7.88 16.79
C ALA A 21 -9.88 -8.40 17.34
N GLN A 22 -10.42 -7.73 18.34
CA GLN A 22 -11.70 -8.12 18.92
C GLN A 22 -12.81 -7.69 17.99
N ALA A 23 -13.65 -8.63 17.61
CA ALA A 23 -14.92 -8.35 16.97
C ALA A 23 -15.80 -7.58 17.95
N THR A 24 -16.44 -6.51 17.47
CA THR A 24 -17.37 -5.75 18.30
C THR A 24 -18.74 -6.41 18.19
N ASP A 25 -19.27 -6.97 19.28
CA ASP A 25 -20.63 -7.49 19.35
C ASP A 25 -21.63 -6.34 19.19
N LEU A 26 -22.29 -6.28 18.04
CA LEU A 26 -23.38 -5.34 17.81
C LEU A 26 -24.70 -6.02 18.23
N SER A 27 -25.13 -5.76 19.45
CA SER A 27 -26.42 -6.24 19.95
C SER A 27 -27.55 -5.36 19.41
N ILE A 28 -28.24 -5.81 18.37
CA ILE A 28 -29.47 -5.18 17.90
C ILE A 28 -30.64 -5.82 18.69
N ALA A 29 -31.49 -4.98 19.26
CA ALA A 29 -32.65 -5.42 20.03
C ALA A 29 -33.54 -6.38 19.20
N GLY A 30 -33.46 -7.69 19.48
CA GLY A 30 -34.13 -8.75 18.74
C GLY A 30 -33.27 -9.98 18.49
N SER A 31 -32.69 -10.58 19.52
CA SER A 31 -32.13 -11.94 19.60
C SER A 31 -31.18 -12.48 18.51
N SER A 32 -30.52 -11.64 17.71
CA SER A 32 -29.48 -12.11 16.79
C SER A 32 -28.19 -11.34 17.05
N SER A 33 -27.14 -12.01 17.52
CA SER A 33 -25.78 -11.44 17.59
C SER A 33 -25.10 -11.67 16.25
N TYR A 34 -24.60 -10.58 15.65
CA TYR A 34 -23.81 -10.65 14.42
C TYR A 34 -22.35 -10.38 14.74
N ASP A 35 -21.48 -11.33 14.41
CA ASP A 35 -20.04 -11.15 14.49
C ASP A 35 -19.56 -10.39 13.25
N VAL A 36 -19.22 -9.11 13.42
CA VAL A 36 -18.74 -8.27 12.33
C VAL A 36 -17.22 -8.20 12.41
N PRO A 37 -16.48 -8.81 11.47
CA PRO A 37 -15.02 -8.71 11.45
C PRO A 37 -14.59 -7.27 11.16
N VAL A 38 -14.02 -6.59 12.16
CA VAL A 38 -13.53 -5.23 12.04
C VAL A 38 -12.05 -5.25 11.63
N HIS A 39 -11.73 -4.67 10.49
CA HIS A 39 -10.35 -4.48 10.05
C HIS A 39 -9.92 -3.02 10.27
N SER A 40 -8.72 -2.81 10.84
CA SER A 40 -8.19 -1.46 10.95
C SER A 40 -7.89 -0.88 9.55
N MET A 41 -8.02 0.45 9.38
CA MET A 41 -7.66 1.13 8.14
C MET A 41 -6.19 0.88 7.75
N LYS A 42 -5.31 0.73 8.73
CA LYS A 42 -3.91 0.35 8.49
C LYS A 42 -3.81 -1.04 7.87
N ALA A 43 -4.54 -2.02 8.38
CA ALA A 43 -4.56 -3.37 7.82
C ALA A 43 -5.09 -3.38 6.38
N LEU A 44 -6.15 -2.60 6.10
CA LEU A 44 -6.69 -2.47 4.74
C LEU A 44 -5.68 -1.86 3.77
N ARG A 45 -4.94 -0.82 4.18
CA ARG A 45 -3.93 -0.17 3.33
C ARG A 45 -2.80 -1.11 2.92
N TYR A 46 -2.40 -2.03 3.79
CA TYR A 46 -1.30 -2.96 3.50
C TYR A 46 -1.74 -4.33 3.00
N ARG A 47 -3.04 -4.55 2.83
CA ARG A 47 -3.58 -5.87 2.46
C ARG A 47 -3.04 -6.43 1.15
N SER A 48 -2.78 -5.56 0.18
CA SER A 48 -2.28 -5.90 -1.16
C SER A 48 -1.04 -5.09 -1.53
N ILE A 49 -0.16 -4.92 -0.54
CA ILE A 49 1.12 -4.22 -0.65
C ILE A 49 2.20 -5.04 0.03
N THR A 50 3.29 -5.21 -0.65
CA THR A 50 4.54 -5.68 -0.06
C THR A 50 5.27 -4.47 0.53
N ARG A 51 5.51 -4.48 1.84
CA ARG A 51 6.17 -3.36 2.53
C ARG A 51 7.67 -3.42 2.27
N GLN A 52 8.26 -2.24 2.05
CA GLN A 52 9.72 -2.12 1.99
C GLN A 52 10.34 -2.35 3.38
N GLN A 53 11.52 -2.97 3.40
CA GLN A 53 12.27 -3.23 4.63
C GLN A 53 13.37 -2.20 4.88
N TYR A 54 13.87 -1.57 3.84
CA TYR A 54 14.94 -0.56 3.87
C TYR A 54 14.51 0.71 3.15
N ASP A 55 15.09 1.84 3.50
CA ASP A 55 14.74 3.14 2.90
C ASP A 55 14.99 3.19 1.38
N PHE A 56 15.98 2.42 0.89
CA PHE A 56 16.33 2.34 -0.53
C PHE A 56 15.69 1.15 -1.26
N SER A 57 14.81 0.36 -0.60
CA SER A 57 14.23 -0.86 -1.18
C SER A 57 12.81 -0.68 -1.75
N CYS A 58 12.34 0.56 -1.94
CA CYS A 58 11.03 0.82 -2.53
C CYS A 58 10.85 0.15 -3.90
N GLY A 59 11.92 0.04 -4.70
CA GLY A 59 11.89 -0.62 -6.00
C GLY A 59 11.60 -2.12 -5.92
N SER A 60 12.28 -2.86 -5.03
CA SER A 60 12.02 -4.29 -4.84
C SER A 60 10.63 -4.56 -4.27
N ALA A 61 10.18 -3.72 -3.34
CA ALA A 61 8.86 -3.84 -2.74
C ALA A 61 7.73 -3.47 -3.72
N ALA A 62 7.92 -2.44 -4.57
CA ALA A 62 6.99 -2.11 -5.64
C ALA A 62 6.89 -3.25 -6.66
N LEU A 63 8.03 -3.84 -7.05
CA LEU A 63 8.06 -4.97 -7.96
C LEU A 63 7.39 -6.22 -7.36
N ALA A 64 7.67 -6.55 -6.10
CA ALA A 64 7.03 -7.65 -5.40
C ALA A 64 5.51 -7.42 -5.26
N THR A 65 5.08 -6.17 -5.02
CA THR A 65 3.66 -5.79 -5.02
C THR A 65 3.02 -6.03 -6.37
N LEU A 66 3.66 -5.56 -7.45
CA LEU A 66 3.16 -5.71 -8.81
C LEU A 66 2.99 -7.18 -9.18
N LEU A 67 4.02 -8.00 -8.99
CA LEU A 67 4.00 -9.42 -9.34
C LEU A 67 2.98 -10.21 -8.50
N THR A 68 3.00 -10.04 -7.17
CA THR A 68 2.18 -10.84 -6.26
C THR A 68 0.70 -10.52 -6.41
N TYR A 69 0.34 -9.23 -6.37
CA TYR A 69 -1.06 -8.82 -6.25
C TYR A 69 -1.73 -8.49 -7.58
N HIS A 70 -0.95 -8.20 -8.63
CA HIS A 70 -1.52 -7.84 -9.92
C HIS A 70 -1.35 -8.92 -10.98
N TYR A 71 -0.23 -9.66 -10.95
CA TYR A 71 0.06 -10.72 -11.92
C TYR A 71 -0.08 -12.14 -11.35
N GLY A 72 -0.42 -12.30 -10.06
CA GLY A 72 -0.60 -13.62 -9.44
C GLY A 72 0.69 -14.45 -9.34
N TYR A 73 1.85 -13.81 -9.37
CA TYR A 73 3.15 -14.43 -9.19
C TYR A 73 3.70 -14.09 -7.79
N PRO A 74 3.49 -14.99 -6.80
CA PRO A 74 3.85 -14.69 -5.41
C PRO A 74 5.37 -14.58 -5.23
N ILE A 75 5.82 -13.43 -4.76
CA ILE A 75 7.23 -13.18 -4.45
C ILE A 75 7.36 -12.27 -3.22
N SER A 76 8.36 -12.56 -2.38
CA SER A 76 8.70 -11.67 -1.27
C SER A 76 9.56 -10.49 -1.72
N GLU A 77 9.51 -9.39 -0.97
CA GLU A 77 10.42 -8.27 -1.17
C GLU A 77 11.88 -8.70 -1.07
N THR A 78 12.21 -9.53 -0.07
CA THR A 78 13.56 -10.05 0.15
C THR A 78 14.09 -10.83 -1.06
N THR A 79 13.24 -11.66 -1.69
CA THR A 79 13.64 -12.43 -2.89
C THR A 79 13.93 -11.51 -4.06
N ALA A 80 13.04 -10.53 -4.33
CA ALA A 80 13.25 -9.54 -5.39
C ALA A 80 14.49 -8.67 -5.11
N PHE A 81 14.65 -8.25 -3.86
CA PHE A 81 15.80 -7.47 -3.41
C PHE A 81 17.10 -8.21 -3.65
N GLN A 82 17.25 -9.45 -3.15
CA GLN A 82 18.48 -10.23 -3.27
C GLN A 82 18.86 -10.46 -4.73
N ALA A 83 17.92 -10.87 -5.56
CA ALA A 83 18.19 -11.12 -6.97
C ALA A 83 18.63 -9.85 -7.73
N MET A 84 18.01 -8.70 -7.48
CA MET A 84 18.42 -7.43 -8.09
C MET A 84 19.74 -6.91 -7.51
N TRP A 85 20.00 -7.15 -6.20
CA TRP A 85 21.23 -6.77 -5.54
C TRP A 85 22.45 -7.53 -6.06
N GLU A 86 22.32 -8.84 -6.26
CA GLU A 86 23.39 -9.71 -6.76
C GLU A 86 23.84 -9.36 -8.19
N HIS A 87 22.90 -8.90 -9.02
CA HIS A 87 23.15 -8.60 -10.42
C HIS A 87 23.27 -7.09 -10.74
N GLY A 88 23.10 -6.23 -9.75
CA GLY A 88 23.12 -4.78 -9.88
C GLY A 88 24.42 -4.14 -9.39
N ASP A 89 24.55 -2.83 -9.63
CA ASP A 89 25.61 -2.02 -9.04
C ASP A 89 25.27 -1.72 -7.57
N GLN A 90 25.84 -2.53 -6.67
CA GLN A 90 25.54 -2.44 -5.23
C GLN A 90 25.88 -1.08 -4.63
N ALA A 91 26.96 -0.41 -5.09
CA ALA A 91 27.36 0.90 -4.60
C ALA A 91 26.34 1.97 -5.00
N LYS A 92 25.82 1.88 -6.23
CA LYS A 92 24.77 2.76 -6.75
C LYS A 92 23.44 2.47 -6.06
N ILE A 93 23.07 1.21 -5.90
CA ILE A 93 21.83 0.80 -5.24
C ILE A 93 21.75 1.30 -3.80
N ARG A 94 22.86 1.22 -3.04
CA ARG A 94 22.90 1.76 -1.66
C ARG A 94 22.67 3.27 -1.60
N ARG A 95 23.11 4.00 -2.60
CA ARG A 95 23.04 5.47 -2.63
C ARG A 95 21.75 5.99 -3.24
N GLU A 96 21.22 5.32 -4.27
CA GLU A 96 20.14 5.82 -5.12
C GLU A 96 18.91 4.90 -5.14
N GLY A 97 19.01 3.70 -4.56
CA GLY A 97 18.01 2.64 -4.69
C GLY A 97 18.11 1.87 -6.01
N PHE A 98 17.19 0.92 -6.21
CA PHE A 98 17.11 0.15 -7.44
C PHE A 98 16.64 1.02 -8.62
N SER A 99 17.16 0.73 -9.80
CA SER A 99 16.71 1.35 -11.05
C SER A 99 15.62 0.52 -11.75
N LEU A 100 14.91 1.14 -12.69
CA LEU A 100 13.99 0.40 -13.57
C LEU A 100 14.71 -0.66 -14.42
N LEU A 101 15.99 -0.43 -14.73
CA LEU A 101 16.80 -1.42 -15.45
C LEU A 101 17.10 -2.66 -14.60
N ASP A 102 17.32 -2.49 -13.29
CA ASP A 102 17.48 -3.64 -12.38
C ASP A 102 16.19 -4.47 -12.30
N MET A 103 15.04 -3.79 -12.23
CA MET A 103 13.73 -4.44 -12.27
C MET A 103 13.48 -5.16 -13.60
N GLN A 104 13.83 -4.54 -14.74
CA GLN A 104 13.68 -5.12 -16.06
C GLN A 104 14.52 -6.40 -16.22
N ARG A 105 15.78 -6.36 -15.79
CA ARG A 105 16.68 -7.51 -15.83
C ARG A 105 16.17 -8.67 -14.99
N TYR A 106 15.70 -8.36 -13.78
CA TYR A 106 15.10 -9.36 -12.91
C TYR A 106 13.84 -9.99 -13.55
N LEU A 107 12.93 -9.17 -14.06
CA LEU A 107 11.71 -9.64 -14.74
C LEU A 107 12.04 -10.52 -15.93
N ALA A 108 13.03 -10.15 -16.75
CA ALA A 108 13.49 -10.95 -17.87
C ALA A 108 14.04 -12.30 -17.42
N ALA A 109 14.78 -12.37 -16.31
CA ALA A 109 15.33 -13.60 -15.75
C ALA A 109 14.25 -14.59 -15.29
N ILE A 110 13.07 -14.09 -14.87
CA ILE A 110 11.93 -14.92 -14.47
C ILE A 110 10.85 -15.07 -15.55
N GLY A 111 11.16 -14.65 -16.79
CA GLY A 111 10.32 -14.89 -17.98
C GLY A 111 9.25 -13.84 -18.25
N PHE A 112 9.27 -12.69 -17.56
CA PHE A 112 8.39 -11.54 -17.84
C PHE A 112 9.07 -10.53 -18.75
N LYS A 113 8.29 -9.90 -19.64
CA LYS A 113 8.75 -8.77 -20.45
C LYS A 113 8.20 -7.50 -19.89
N ALA A 114 9.05 -6.53 -19.60
CA ALA A 114 8.68 -5.24 -19.05
C ALA A 114 9.50 -4.12 -19.67
N ASP A 115 8.84 -3.01 -19.98
CA ASP A 115 9.44 -1.84 -20.58
C ASP A 115 8.89 -0.54 -20.00
N GLY A 116 9.66 0.53 -20.16
CA GLY A 116 9.27 1.88 -19.82
C GLY A 116 8.66 2.62 -21.00
N PHE A 117 7.47 3.20 -20.83
CA PHE A 117 6.76 3.96 -21.85
C PHE A 117 6.45 5.37 -21.36
N THR A 118 6.81 6.37 -22.16
CA THR A 118 6.42 7.76 -21.92
C THR A 118 5.13 8.06 -22.69
N VAL A 119 3.99 7.84 -22.03
CA VAL A 119 2.65 8.02 -22.62
C VAL A 119 1.73 8.69 -21.58
N PRO A 120 0.63 9.31 -22.02
CA PRO A 120 -0.36 9.87 -21.10
C PRO A 120 -0.93 8.80 -20.17
N LEU A 121 -1.20 9.19 -18.91
CA LEU A 121 -1.82 8.31 -17.90
C LEU A 121 -3.13 7.67 -18.42
N GLN A 122 -3.89 8.39 -19.25
CA GLN A 122 -5.13 7.88 -19.81
C GLN A 122 -4.94 6.59 -20.60
N LYS A 123 -3.84 6.46 -21.33
CA LYS A 123 -3.54 5.23 -22.10
C LYS A 123 -3.36 4.01 -21.19
N LEU A 124 -2.73 4.19 -20.03
CA LEU A 124 -2.60 3.13 -19.02
C LEU A 124 -3.99 2.72 -18.48
N ILE A 125 -4.83 3.71 -18.15
CA ILE A 125 -6.17 3.49 -17.64
C ILE A 125 -7.03 2.71 -18.65
N ASP A 126 -7.01 3.12 -19.92
CA ASP A 126 -7.75 2.47 -21.00
C ASP A 126 -7.28 1.03 -21.25
N SER A 127 -5.98 0.80 -21.09
CA SER A 127 -5.39 -0.54 -21.20
C SER A 127 -5.63 -1.41 -19.97
N LYS A 128 -6.09 -0.84 -18.86
CA LYS A 128 -6.31 -1.53 -17.57
C LYS A 128 -5.07 -2.28 -17.09
N LEU A 129 -3.90 -1.66 -17.23
CA LEU A 129 -2.62 -2.22 -16.82
C LEU A 129 -2.12 -1.54 -15.54
N PRO A 130 -1.68 -2.29 -14.53
CA PRO A 130 -0.91 -1.73 -13.43
C PRO A 130 0.50 -1.36 -13.90
N ALA A 131 1.08 -0.32 -13.30
CA ALA A 131 2.42 0.16 -13.65
C ALA A 131 3.22 0.58 -12.42
N ILE A 132 4.53 0.39 -12.45
CA ILE A 132 5.44 1.05 -11.51
C ILE A 132 5.79 2.43 -12.06
N VAL A 133 5.77 3.43 -11.20
CA VAL A 133 6.15 4.81 -11.51
C VAL A 133 7.06 5.37 -10.44
N LEU A 134 7.93 6.30 -10.85
CA LEU A 134 8.75 7.09 -9.93
C LEU A 134 8.05 8.42 -9.69
N ILE A 135 7.63 8.64 -8.45
CA ILE A 135 7.07 9.92 -8.00
C ILE A 135 8.09 10.70 -7.19
N THR A 136 7.91 12.01 -7.11
CA THR A 136 8.73 12.91 -6.28
C THR A 136 7.82 13.65 -5.31
N GLU A 137 7.88 13.30 -4.05
CA GLU A 137 7.15 13.99 -2.98
C GLU A 137 8.14 14.53 -1.94
N HIS A 138 7.98 15.79 -1.54
CA HIS A 138 8.84 16.46 -0.55
C HIS A 138 10.34 16.38 -0.87
N GLY A 139 10.71 16.35 -2.16
CA GLY A 139 12.09 16.22 -2.62
C GLY A 139 12.65 14.79 -2.59
N TYR A 140 11.84 13.80 -2.24
CA TYR A 140 12.22 12.39 -2.22
C TYR A 140 11.64 11.63 -3.41
N ASN A 141 12.50 10.89 -4.13
CA ASN A 141 12.09 10.04 -5.25
C ASN A 141 11.71 8.66 -4.72
N HIS A 142 10.52 8.19 -5.12
CA HIS A 142 9.94 6.97 -4.58
C HIS A 142 9.20 6.15 -5.63
N PHE A 143 9.43 4.83 -5.65
CA PHE A 143 8.70 3.94 -6.54
C PHE A 143 7.38 3.50 -5.89
N VAL A 144 6.30 3.69 -6.65
CA VAL A 144 4.96 3.24 -6.28
C VAL A 144 4.31 2.49 -7.44
N VAL A 145 3.26 1.72 -7.15
CA VAL A 145 2.48 0.99 -8.15
C VAL A 145 1.16 1.73 -8.39
N ILE A 146 0.86 2.07 -9.66
CA ILE A 146 -0.50 2.47 -10.04
C ILE A 146 -1.36 1.20 -10.07
N LYS A 147 -2.30 1.09 -9.15
CA LYS A 147 -3.22 -0.05 -9.00
C LYS A 147 -4.55 0.16 -9.69
N GLY A 148 -4.90 1.40 -9.93
CA GLY A 148 -6.16 1.79 -10.54
C GLY A 148 -6.32 3.29 -10.68
N ALA A 149 -7.37 3.68 -11.40
CA ALA A 149 -7.82 5.06 -11.48
C ALA A 149 -9.31 5.10 -11.78
N GLU A 150 -10.08 5.89 -11.02
CA GLU A 150 -11.51 6.13 -11.22
C GLU A 150 -11.91 7.46 -10.59
N ASP A 151 -12.97 8.07 -11.08
CA ASP A 151 -13.57 9.29 -10.52
C ASP A 151 -12.58 10.41 -10.27
N GLY A 152 -11.66 10.63 -11.22
CA GLY A 152 -10.64 11.69 -11.12
C GLY A 152 -9.56 11.42 -10.06
N ARG A 153 -9.49 10.21 -9.50
CA ARG A 153 -8.46 9.77 -8.54
C ARG A 153 -7.57 8.69 -9.13
N VAL A 154 -6.35 8.60 -8.61
CA VAL A 154 -5.38 7.54 -8.91
C VAL A 154 -5.11 6.77 -7.63
N LEU A 155 -5.24 5.45 -7.70
CA LEU A 155 -4.99 4.53 -6.60
C LEU A 155 -3.55 4.05 -6.66
N LEU A 156 -2.78 4.40 -5.65
CA LEU A 156 -1.36 4.07 -5.54
C LEU A 156 -1.13 2.98 -4.51
N GLY A 157 -0.31 2.02 -4.86
CA GLY A 157 0.29 1.07 -3.94
C GLY A 157 1.68 1.54 -3.55
N ASP A 158 1.79 2.09 -2.36
CA ASP A 158 3.02 2.69 -1.86
C ASP A 158 3.68 1.73 -0.85
N PRO A 159 4.90 1.24 -1.13
CA PRO A 159 5.62 0.32 -0.23
C PRO A 159 5.86 0.86 1.19
N SER A 160 5.89 2.18 1.36
CA SER A 160 6.13 2.83 2.66
C SER A 160 4.85 3.13 3.43
N SER A 161 3.80 3.59 2.75
CA SER A 161 2.57 4.09 3.38
C SER A 161 1.32 3.23 3.12
N GLY A 162 1.43 2.20 2.26
CA GLY A 162 0.33 1.32 1.88
C GLY A 162 -0.51 1.89 0.71
N THR A 163 -1.68 1.30 0.47
CA THR A 163 -2.59 1.76 -0.57
C THR A 163 -3.21 3.11 -0.19
N ARG A 164 -3.14 4.08 -1.11
CA ARG A 164 -3.74 5.42 -0.97
C ARG A 164 -4.29 5.91 -2.30
N ALA A 165 -5.34 6.72 -2.26
CA ALA A 165 -5.84 7.41 -3.45
C ALA A 165 -5.56 8.90 -3.34
N ILE A 166 -5.15 9.49 -4.46
CA ILE A 166 -4.93 10.94 -4.59
C ILE A 166 -5.63 11.45 -5.84
N THR A 167 -5.90 12.75 -5.92
CA THR A 167 -6.48 13.33 -7.13
C THR A 167 -5.53 13.17 -8.32
N ARG A 168 -6.09 13.00 -9.51
CA ARG A 168 -5.30 12.89 -10.74
C ARG A 168 -4.38 14.10 -10.93
N ALA A 169 -4.87 15.29 -10.66
CA ALA A 169 -4.08 16.52 -10.76
C ALA A 169 -2.86 16.50 -9.83
N HIS A 170 -3.06 16.06 -8.57
CA HIS A 170 -1.96 15.92 -7.63
C HIS A 170 -0.97 14.84 -8.07
N PHE A 171 -1.46 13.66 -8.51
CA PHE A 171 -0.60 12.61 -9.05
C PHE A 171 0.26 13.14 -10.21
N GLU A 172 -0.35 13.82 -11.16
CA GLU A 172 0.37 14.35 -12.31
C GLU A 172 1.40 15.44 -11.94
N SER A 173 1.22 16.17 -10.84
CA SER A 173 2.19 17.15 -10.34
C SER A 173 3.42 16.52 -9.68
N ILE A 174 3.27 15.35 -9.06
CA ILE A 174 4.36 14.62 -8.38
C ILE A 174 5.02 13.55 -9.26
N TRP A 175 4.56 13.39 -10.50
CA TRP A 175 5.08 12.41 -11.46
C TRP A 175 5.82 13.10 -12.63
N PRO A 176 7.05 13.61 -12.42
CA PRO A 176 7.76 14.46 -13.38
C PRO A 176 8.24 13.71 -14.62
N THR A 177 8.59 12.44 -14.48
CA THR A 177 9.19 11.64 -15.57
C THR A 177 8.20 11.24 -16.64
N ARG A 178 6.90 11.21 -16.33
CA ARG A 178 5.83 10.66 -17.21
C ARG A 178 6.10 9.25 -17.72
N LEU A 179 7.02 8.53 -17.08
CA LEU A 179 7.41 7.17 -17.43
C LEU A 179 6.56 6.16 -16.69
N LEU A 180 5.93 5.27 -17.44
CA LEU A 180 5.17 4.11 -16.97
C LEU A 180 6.01 2.86 -17.22
N PHE A 181 6.38 2.16 -16.16
CA PHE A 181 7.04 0.86 -16.29
C PHE A 181 5.99 -0.24 -16.14
N VAL A 182 5.75 -0.99 -17.23
CA VAL A 182 4.68 -1.99 -17.32
C VAL A 182 5.23 -3.34 -17.75
N ILE A 183 4.62 -4.40 -17.22
CA ILE A 183 4.81 -5.76 -17.74
C ILE A 183 3.82 -5.95 -18.90
N HIS A 184 4.31 -6.41 -20.03
CA HIS A 184 3.52 -6.75 -21.19
C HIS A 184 3.75 -8.22 -21.57
N ASP A 185 2.87 -8.78 -22.42
CA ASP A 185 2.90 -10.19 -22.80
C ASP A 185 2.86 -11.19 -21.61
N ALA A 186 2.23 -10.77 -20.49
CA ALA A 186 2.03 -11.68 -19.37
C ALA A 186 1.04 -12.80 -19.74
N PRO A 187 1.24 -14.04 -19.24
CA PRO A 187 0.38 -15.18 -19.57
C PRO A 187 -1.06 -15.02 -19.04
N ALA A 188 -1.25 -14.18 -18.02
CA ALA A 188 -2.54 -13.88 -17.43
C ALA A 188 -2.83 -12.37 -17.47
N LYS A 189 -4.11 -12.02 -17.60
CA LYS A 189 -4.54 -10.61 -17.54
C LYS A 189 -4.32 -10.07 -16.13
N PRO A 190 -3.62 -8.93 -15.98
CA PRO A 190 -3.35 -8.38 -14.67
C PRO A 190 -4.60 -7.82 -14.00
N GLN A 191 -4.57 -7.76 -12.67
CA GLN A 191 -5.61 -7.11 -11.89
C GLN A 191 -5.39 -5.59 -11.87
N PHE A 192 -6.45 -4.82 -12.16
CA PHE A 192 -6.44 -3.37 -12.16
C PHE A 192 -7.83 -2.86 -11.72
N ASN A 193 -7.88 -1.80 -10.92
CA ASN A 193 -9.13 -1.22 -10.41
C ASN A 193 -9.97 -2.21 -9.58
N THR A 194 -9.35 -3.02 -8.73
CA THR A 194 -10.11 -3.98 -7.93
C THR A 194 -10.89 -3.28 -6.82
N ALA A 195 -12.15 -3.69 -6.61
CA ALA A 195 -12.96 -3.19 -5.50
C ALA A 195 -12.30 -3.41 -4.12
N MET A 196 -11.48 -4.47 -4.00
CA MET A 196 -10.73 -4.77 -2.79
C MET A 196 -9.69 -3.70 -2.49
N ASP A 197 -8.97 -3.22 -3.49
CA ASP A 197 -7.96 -2.18 -3.34
C ASP A 197 -8.58 -0.83 -2.99
N TRP A 198 -9.72 -0.49 -3.60
CA TRP A 198 -10.46 0.74 -3.31
C TRP A 198 -11.03 0.82 -1.89
N ARG A 199 -11.22 -0.32 -1.21
CA ARG A 199 -11.61 -0.32 0.22
C ARG A 199 -10.58 0.35 1.13
N ALA A 200 -9.31 0.43 0.71
CA ALA A 200 -8.27 1.12 1.46
C ALA A 200 -8.35 2.66 1.34
N ALA A 201 -9.08 3.15 0.34
CA ALA A 201 -9.22 4.58 0.05
C ALA A 201 -10.67 4.91 -0.36
N PRO A 202 -11.66 4.69 0.52
CA PRO A 202 -13.06 4.93 0.21
C PRO A 202 -13.29 6.39 -0.17
N HIS A 203 -14.35 6.67 -0.94
CA HIS A 203 -14.87 8.01 -1.07
C HIS A 203 -15.37 8.49 0.30
N ALA A 204 -15.06 9.71 0.68
CA ALA A 204 -15.72 10.34 1.81
C ALA A 204 -17.13 10.74 1.37
N PRO A 205 -18.19 10.09 1.84
CA PRO A 205 -19.56 10.40 1.38
C PRO A 205 -20.00 11.82 1.73
N LEU A 206 -19.28 12.50 2.61
CA LEU A 206 -19.54 13.88 3.03
C LEU A 206 -19.00 14.94 2.08
N SER A 207 -18.05 14.61 1.17
CA SER A 207 -17.52 15.60 0.22
C SER A 207 -18.48 15.93 -0.91
N ASP A 208 -19.40 15.02 -1.23
CA ASP A 208 -20.30 15.15 -2.39
C ASP A 208 -21.72 15.64 -2.01
N GLY A 209 -22.06 15.69 -0.71
CA GLY A 209 -23.42 15.97 -0.26
C GLY A 209 -23.61 17.12 0.73
N VAL A 210 -22.53 17.62 1.32
CA VAL A 210 -22.63 18.72 2.30
C VAL A 210 -21.87 19.93 1.80
N SER A 211 -22.59 20.91 1.26
CA SER A 211 -21.99 22.23 1.01
C SER A 211 -21.51 22.80 2.35
N GLN A 212 -20.32 23.38 2.37
CA GLN A 212 -19.76 24.01 3.60
C GLN A 212 -20.76 25.03 4.23
N THR A 213 -21.61 25.61 3.42
CA THR A 213 -22.69 26.51 3.86
C THR A 213 -23.77 25.78 4.68
N ALA A 214 -24.00 24.50 4.47
CA ALA A 214 -24.99 23.73 5.23
C ALA A 214 -24.46 23.31 6.60
N ILE A 215 -23.14 23.15 6.76
CA ILE A 215 -22.51 22.84 8.07
C ILE A 215 -22.61 24.05 9.01
N ASP A 216 -22.43 25.28 8.51
CA ASP A 216 -22.48 26.50 9.33
C ASP A 216 -23.89 26.81 9.86
N THR A 217 -24.95 26.29 9.24
CA THR A 217 -26.32 26.59 9.65
C THR A 217 -27.02 25.46 10.41
N THR A 218 -26.58 24.19 10.24
CA THR A 218 -27.31 23.03 10.79
C THR A 218 -26.68 22.49 12.08
N PHE A 219 -25.40 22.74 12.32
CA PHE A 219 -24.70 22.39 13.56
C PHE A 219 -24.32 23.64 14.37
N ALA A 220 -25.30 24.50 14.65
CA ALA A 220 -25.16 25.40 15.79
C ALA A 220 -25.05 24.51 17.04
N LEU A 221 -23.84 24.33 17.56
CA LEU A 221 -23.64 23.72 18.87
C LEU A 221 -24.57 24.44 19.87
N PRO A 222 -25.26 23.71 20.77
CA PRO A 222 -26.02 24.34 21.82
C PRO A 222 -25.12 25.36 22.53
N LYS A 223 -25.46 26.63 22.43
CA LYS A 223 -24.78 27.64 23.21
C LYS A 223 -25.26 27.47 24.65
N PHE A 224 -24.42 26.88 25.49
CA PHE A 224 -24.63 26.90 26.89
C PHE A 224 -24.63 28.38 27.38
N GLY A 225 -25.73 28.84 27.89
CA GLY A 225 -25.86 30.17 28.46
C GLY A 225 -25.21 30.26 29.85
N PRO A 226 -24.89 31.46 30.35
CA PRO A 226 -24.46 31.64 31.73
C PRO A 226 -25.61 31.27 32.66
N GLY A 227 -25.64 30.05 33.18
CA GLY A 227 -26.68 29.53 34.07
C GLY A 227 -27.00 28.04 33.82
N ASP A 228 -26.36 27.36 32.87
CA ASP A 228 -26.54 25.94 32.56
C ASP A 228 -25.60 25.02 33.37
N PHE A 229 -25.06 25.52 34.55
CA PHE A 229 -24.25 24.76 35.49
C PHE A 229 -24.83 24.87 36.90
#